data_fb4a4e29d7ed48466de47c37f5f7b4f3
#
_entry.id   fb4a4e29d7ed48466de47c37f5f7b4f3
#
_cell.length_a   1.000
_cell.length_b   1.000
_cell.length_c   1.000
_cell.angle_alpha   90.00
_cell.angle_beta   90.00
_cell.angle_gamma   90.00
#
_symmetry.space_group_name_H-M   'P 1'
#
loop_
_entity.id
_entity.type
_entity.pdbx_description
1 polymer ?
#
loop_
_entity_poly.entity_id
_entity_poly.type
_entity_poly.pdbx_seq_one_letter_code
_entity_poly.pdbx_strand_id
1 'polypeptide(L)'
;VAAIEPLNAELGHKGGCMLEYEPAYYAFGLDMQDTPWDRVSVRYPVSLELYREKTWLPFLLDLLPQGAGRRYHLFELGIKDGPTSDWPLLCHGARYPVGNLRVVPERDWVPQPAAPHPGFPIEDILEKKEHFIAYARENGAPIGGSTDVQGDAPKFLVCESVHGRFHVDAALSEAEV
;
A
#
# COMPACT_ATOMS: atom_id res chain seq x y z
N VAL A 1 11.13 6.90 4.50
CA VAL A 1 10.21 8.02 4.77
C VAL A 1 9.86 8.06 6.26
N ALA A 2 9.17 7.06 6.77
CA ALA A 2 8.79 7.00 8.18
C ALA A 2 8.64 5.54 8.64
N ALA A 3 8.95 5.30 9.91
CA ALA A 3 8.70 4.04 10.59
C ALA A 3 7.39 4.10 11.37
N ILE A 4 6.67 3.00 11.42
CA ILE A 4 5.41 2.85 12.15
C ILE A 4 5.53 1.60 13.03
N GLU A 5 5.15 1.74 14.30
CA GLU A 5 5.17 0.64 15.25
C GLU A 5 3.84 0.54 16.01
N PRO A 6 3.17 -0.63 16.00
CA PRO A 6 2.00 -0.86 16.85
C PRO A 6 2.44 -1.09 18.29
N LEU A 7 1.85 -0.37 19.24
CA LEU A 7 2.17 -0.50 20.67
C LEU A 7 1.47 -1.72 21.31
N ASN A 8 0.30 -2.07 20.80
CA ASN A 8 -0.52 -3.19 21.28
C ASN A 8 -1.14 -3.91 20.09
N ALA A 9 -0.34 -4.73 19.38
CA ALA A 9 -0.79 -5.45 18.18
C ALA A 9 -2.00 -6.38 18.43
N GLU A 10 -2.14 -6.90 19.66
CA GLU A 10 -3.28 -7.75 20.08
C GLU A 10 -4.63 -7.01 20.05
N LEU A 11 -4.63 -5.69 20.19
CA LEU A 11 -5.84 -4.86 20.08
C LEU A 11 -6.14 -4.43 18.64
N GLY A 12 -5.29 -4.80 17.68
CA GLY A 12 -5.39 -4.39 16.29
C GLY A 12 -5.39 -2.88 16.14
N HIS A 13 -6.21 -2.37 15.24
CA HIS A 13 -6.32 -0.93 14.97
C HIS A 13 -6.84 -0.08 16.15
N LYS A 14 -7.37 -0.70 17.20
CA LYS A 14 -7.78 -0.04 18.45
C LYS A 14 -6.61 0.13 19.43
N GLY A 15 -5.50 -0.55 19.20
CA GLY A 15 -4.27 -0.39 19.96
C GLY A 15 -3.51 0.88 19.60
N GLY A 16 -2.61 1.30 20.48
CA GLY A 16 -1.78 2.47 20.23
C GLY A 16 -0.81 2.24 19.05
N CYS A 17 -0.34 3.34 18.49
CA CYS A 17 0.63 3.34 17.40
C CYS A 17 1.63 4.48 17.55
N MET A 18 2.86 4.24 17.10
CA MET A 18 3.90 5.27 16.96
C MET A 18 4.23 5.50 15.50
N LEU A 19 4.57 6.75 15.18
CA LEU A 19 5.11 7.15 13.89
C LEU A 19 6.35 8.00 14.15
N GLU A 20 7.43 7.68 13.47
CA GLU A 20 8.68 8.42 13.49
C GLU A 20 9.17 8.64 12.05
N TYR A 21 9.48 9.87 11.69
CA TYR A 21 10.10 10.15 10.41
C TYR A 21 11.59 9.83 10.45
N GLU A 22 12.09 9.23 9.39
CA GLU A 22 13.53 8.98 9.25
C GLU A 22 14.30 10.30 9.24
N PRO A 23 15.42 10.43 9.99
CA PRO A 23 16.21 11.66 10.02
C PRO A 23 16.67 12.13 8.64
N ALA A 24 17.00 11.19 7.74
CA ALA A 24 17.38 11.51 6.37
C ALA A 24 16.20 12.11 5.58
N TYR A 25 14.98 11.61 5.80
CA TYR A 25 13.79 12.16 5.16
C TYR A 25 13.43 13.55 5.71
N TYR A 26 13.59 13.75 7.01
CA TYR A 26 13.43 15.07 7.63
C TYR A 26 14.40 16.10 7.03
N ALA A 27 15.68 15.73 6.89
CA ALA A 27 16.68 16.60 6.28
C ALA A 27 16.35 16.95 4.82
N PHE A 28 15.88 15.97 4.05
CA PHE A 28 15.41 16.21 2.68
C PHE A 28 14.20 17.16 2.64
N GLY A 29 13.23 16.98 3.56
CA GLY A 29 12.03 17.81 3.65
C GLY A 29 12.33 19.28 4.02
N LEU A 30 13.46 19.58 4.70
CA LEU A 30 13.87 20.96 4.99
C LEU A 30 14.20 21.75 3.70
N ASP A 31 14.69 21.08 2.69
CA ASP A 31 15.02 21.71 1.39
C ASP A 31 13.77 21.92 0.51
N MET A 32 12.65 21.23 0.87
CA MET A 32 11.42 21.17 0.08
C MET A 32 10.23 21.84 0.77
N GLN A 33 10.45 22.92 1.51
CA GLN A 33 9.52 23.52 2.52
C GLN A 33 8.09 23.83 2.06
N ASP A 34 7.77 23.80 0.77
CA ASP A 34 6.47 24.25 0.25
C ASP A 34 5.67 23.17 -0.51
N THR A 35 6.10 21.91 -0.54
CA THR A 35 5.37 20.86 -1.25
C THR A 35 4.50 20.03 -0.30
N PRO A 36 3.18 19.92 -0.53
CA PRO A 36 2.26 19.16 0.32
C PRO A 36 2.49 17.64 0.31
N TRP A 37 3.43 17.15 -0.49
CA TRP A 37 3.76 15.74 -0.69
C TRP A 37 4.71 15.15 0.36
N ASP A 38 5.29 16.00 1.21
CA ASP A 38 6.42 15.65 2.08
C ASP A 38 6.01 14.90 3.35
N ARG A 39 4.73 14.66 3.55
CA ARG A 39 4.22 14.08 4.78
C ARG A 39 3.31 12.90 4.51
N VAL A 40 3.37 11.90 5.38
CA VAL A 40 2.46 10.74 5.29
C VAL A 40 0.99 11.12 5.51
N SER A 41 0.74 12.24 6.19
CA SER A 41 -0.59 12.81 6.41
C SER A 41 -0.47 14.28 6.82
N VAL A 42 -1.45 15.09 6.45
CA VAL A 42 -1.54 16.50 6.87
C VAL A 42 -1.57 16.66 8.39
N ARG A 43 -2.03 15.63 9.11
CA ARG A 43 -2.10 15.62 10.58
C ARG A 43 -0.74 15.40 11.24
N TYR A 44 0.20 14.79 10.52
CA TYR A 44 1.52 14.43 11.02
C TYR A 44 2.58 15.11 10.14
N PRO A 45 2.88 16.39 10.36
CA PRO A 45 3.93 17.09 9.63
C PRO A 45 5.30 16.43 9.85
N VAL A 46 6.19 16.55 8.87
CA VAL A 46 7.54 16.01 8.98
C VAL A 46 8.28 16.69 10.13
N SER A 47 8.71 15.91 11.10
CA SER A 47 9.45 16.40 12.26
C SER A 47 10.32 15.26 12.83
N LEU A 48 11.28 15.61 13.70
CA LEU A 48 12.06 14.62 14.46
C LEU A 48 11.34 14.20 15.77
N GLU A 49 10.15 14.73 16.01
CA GLU A 49 9.34 14.35 17.17
C GLU A 49 8.63 13.03 16.91
N LEU A 50 8.58 12.18 17.93
CA LEU A 50 7.83 10.94 17.92
C LEU A 50 6.33 11.22 18.07
N TYR A 51 5.53 10.86 17.09
CA TYR A 51 4.08 10.87 17.20
C TYR A 51 3.61 9.61 17.90
N ARG A 52 2.85 9.76 18.97
CA ARG A 52 2.30 8.64 19.73
C ARG A 52 0.80 8.82 19.89
N GLU A 53 0.06 7.88 19.31
CA GLU A 53 -1.40 7.88 19.34
C GLU A 53 -1.93 6.72 20.18
N LYS A 54 -3.11 6.89 20.75
CA LYS A 54 -3.80 5.87 21.56
C LYS A 54 -4.43 4.77 20.71
N THR A 55 -4.66 5.05 19.44
CA THR A 55 -5.17 4.14 18.41
C THR A 55 -4.28 4.23 17.18
N TRP A 56 -4.50 3.39 16.19
CA TRP A 56 -3.78 3.55 14.93
C TRP A 56 -4.03 4.91 14.29
N LEU A 57 -3.02 5.37 13.56
CA LEU A 57 -3.07 6.58 12.76
C LEU A 57 -4.20 6.46 11.71
N PRO A 58 -5.09 7.46 11.57
CA PRO A 58 -6.27 7.33 10.72
C PRO A 58 -5.98 6.88 9.29
N PHE A 59 -4.92 7.35 8.66
CA PHE A 59 -4.57 6.97 7.29
C PHE A 59 -4.21 5.48 7.15
N LEU A 60 -3.78 4.79 8.22
CA LEU A 60 -3.54 3.34 8.19
C LEU A 60 -4.84 2.55 8.10
N LEU A 61 -5.95 3.11 8.58
CA LEU A 61 -7.26 2.47 8.47
C LEU A 61 -7.75 2.45 7.03
N ASP A 62 -7.38 3.47 6.26
CA ASP A 62 -7.69 3.54 4.83
C ASP A 62 -6.87 2.52 4.02
N LEU A 63 -5.68 2.16 4.51
CA LEU A 63 -4.80 1.16 3.90
C LEU A 63 -5.09 -0.28 4.38
N LEU A 64 -5.88 -0.44 5.44
CA LEU A 64 -6.19 -1.76 5.98
C LEU A 64 -7.19 -2.50 5.08
N PRO A 65 -6.86 -3.70 4.59
CA PRO A 65 -7.75 -4.48 3.75
C PRO A 65 -9.13 -4.71 4.38
N GLN A 66 -10.19 -4.51 3.59
CA GLN A 66 -11.57 -4.67 3.99
C GLN A 66 -12.34 -5.59 3.02
N GLY A 67 -13.53 -6.02 3.40
CA GLY A 67 -14.43 -6.78 2.53
C GLY A 67 -13.80 -8.03 1.92
N ALA A 68 -13.87 -8.15 0.60
CA ALA A 68 -13.32 -9.28 -0.16
C ALA A 68 -11.78 -9.34 -0.07
N GLY A 69 -11.10 -8.18 -0.10
CA GLY A 69 -9.65 -8.11 0.03
C GLY A 69 -9.17 -8.63 1.38
N ARG A 70 -9.87 -8.27 2.47
CA ARG A 70 -9.55 -8.80 3.79
C ARG A 70 -9.65 -10.32 3.84
N ARG A 71 -10.74 -10.89 3.33
CA ARG A 71 -10.93 -12.36 3.28
C ARG A 71 -9.84 -13.05 2.46
N TYR A 72 -9.46 -12.46 1.32
CA TYR A 72 -8.40 -12.99 0.47
C TYR A 72 -7.06 -13.02 1.21
N HIS A 73 -6.64 -11.90 1.81
CA HIS A 73 -5.37 -11.84 2.52
C HIS A 73 -5.33 -12.69 3.79
N LEU A 74 -6.45 -12.84 4.51
CA LEU A 74 -6.56 -13.77 5.63
C LEU A 74 -6.31 -15.22 5.19
N PHE A 75 -6.88 -15.60 4.03
CA PHE A 75 -6.66 -16.92 3.46
C PHE A 75 -5.21 -17.13 3.04
N GLU A 76 -4.60 -16.18 2.34
CA GLU A 76 -3.19 -16.24 1.92
C GLU A 76 -2.23 -16.34 3.11
N LEU A 77 -2.51 -15.59 4.17
CA LEU A 77 -1.70 -15.60 5.40
C LEU A 77 -1.97 -16.82 6.30
N GLY A 78 -3.04 -17.57 6.05
CA GLY A 78 -3.45 -18.69 6.89
C GLY A 78 -3.84 -18.29 8.32
N ILE A 79 -4.34 -17.04 8.52
CA ILE A 79 -4.70 -16.51 9.83
C ILE A 79 -6.20 -16.28 9.96
N LYS A 80 -6.69 -16.28 11.21
CA LYS A 80 -8.10 -16.01 11.51
C LYS A 80 -8.34 -14.50 11.58
N ASP A 81 -9.57 -14.10 11.20
CA ASP A 81 -10.00 -12.72 11.34
C ASP A 81 -10.14 -12.32 12.81
N GLY A 82 -9.71 -11.11 13.11
CA GLY A 82 -9.77 -10.55 14.45
C GLY A 82 -8.78 -9.39 14.63
N PRO A 83 -8.74 -8.78 15.83
CA PRO A 83 -7.82 -7.66 16.09
C PRO A 83 -6.36 -8.01 15.82
N THR A 84 -5.91 -9.21 16.18
CA THR A 84 -4.53 -9.65 15.98
C THR A 84 -4.13 -9.80 14.53
N SER A 85 -5.10 -9.90 13.61
CA SER A 85 -4.83 -9.98 12.17
C SER A 85 -4.60 -8.62 11.50
N ASP A 86 -4.99 -7.52 12.13
CA ASP A 86 -4.95 -6.20 11.50
C ASP A 86 -3.53 -5.80 11.09
N TRP A 87 -2.52 -6.01 11.95
CA TRP A 87 -1.15 -5.65 11.62
C TRP A 87 -0.54 -6.51 10.50
N PRO A 88 -0.65 -7.85 10.55
CA PRO A 88 -0.25 -8.69 9.41
C PRO A 88 -0.97 -8.34 8.11
N LEU A 89 -2.26 -8.05 8.18
CA LEU A 89 -3.05 -7.63 7.01
C LEU A 89 -2.57 -6.30 6.43
N LEU A 90 -2.28 -5.32 7.28
CA LEU A 90 -1.73 -4.04 6.83
C LEU A 90 -0.39 -4.24 6.13
N CYS A 91 0.55 -4.96 6.75
CA CYS A 91 1.88 -5.22 6.19
C CYS A 91 1.83 -6.02 4.88
N HIS A 92 0.85 -6.91 4.72
CA HIS A 92 0.71 -7.73 3.51
C HIS A 92 -0.09 -7.03 2.42
N GLY A 93 -1.19 -6.36 2.78
CA GLY A 93 -2.13 -5.77 1.84
C GLY A 93 -1.77 -4.37 1.38
N ALA A 94 -1.13 -3.56 2.21
CA ALA A 94 -0.81 -2.17 1.87
C ALA A 94 0.50 -2.00 1.07
N ARG A 95 0.95 -3.03 0.38
CA ARG A 95 2.12 -2.96 -0.52
C ARG A 95 1.82 -2.25 -1.83
N TYR A 96 0.57 -2.33 -2.30
CA TYR A 96 0.11 -1.82 -3.59
C TYR A 96 -1.22 -1.07 -3.42
N PRO A 97 -1.23 0.01 -2.62
CA PRO A 97 -2.44 0.78 -2.36
C PRO A 97 -2.81 1.69 -3.51
N VAL A 98 -4.03 2.20 -3.43
CA VAL A 98 -4.46 3.36 -4.23
C VAL A 98 -3.74 4.59 -3.70
N GLY A 99 -2.81 5.11 -4.44
CA GLY A 99 -2.03 6.27 -4.04
C GLY A 99 -0.55 5.93 -3.80
N ASN A 100 0.15 6.85 -3.16
CA ASN A 100 1.61 6.80 -3.03
C ASN A 100 2.14 6.29 -1.69
N LEU A 101 1.25 6.04 -0.71
CA LEU A 101 1.66 5.48 0.58
C LEU A 101 1.68 3.96 0.53
N ARG A 102 2.77 3.36 0.96
CA ARG A 102 2.95 1.92 1.08
C ARG A 102 3.40 1.58 2.50
N VAL A 103 2.88 0.49 3.03
CA VAL A 103 3.34 -0.08 4.30
C VAL A 103 4.02 -1.40 3.98
N VAL A 104 5.30 -1.49 4.31
CA VAL A 104 6.11 -2.69 4.09
C VAL A 104 6.89 -3.00 5.36
N PRO A 105 7.06 -4.27 5.74
CA PRO A 105 7.98 -4.62 6.82
C PRO A 105 9.39 -4.14 6.48
N GLU A 106 10.10 -3.57 7.44
CA GLU A 106 11.46 -3.04 7.25
C GLU A 106 12.41 -4.07 6.62
N ARG A 107 12.33 -5.31 7.06
CA ARG A 107 13.12 -6.44 6.51
C ARG A 107 12.84 -6.75 5.04
N ASP A 108 11.66 -6.40 4.55
CA ASP A 108 11.20 -6.67 3.18
C ASP A 108 11.39 -5.43 2.27
N TRP A 109 11.88 -4.32 2.87
CA TRP A 109 12.17 -3.12 2.12
C TRP A 109 13.44 -3.28 1.31
N VAL A 110 13.27 -3.58 0.04
CA VAL A 110 14.34 -3.50 -0.96
C VAL A 110 13.91 -2.41 -1.93
N PRO A 111 14.71 -1.35 -2.10
CA PRO A 111 14.50 -0.39 -3.19
C PRO A 111 14.76 -1.13 -4.51
N GLN A 112 13.76 -1.82 -5.02
CA GLN A 112 13.85 -2.38 -6.38
C GLN A 112 13.22 -1.37 -7.33
N PRO A 113 13.96 -0.90 -8.33
CA PRO A 113 13.30 -0.42 -9.52
C PRO A 113 12.50 -1.62 -10.05
N ALA A 114 11.18 -1.47 -10.12
CA ALA A 114 10.36 -2.46 -10.79
C ALA A 114 10.93 -2.68 -12.20
N ALA A 115 11.09 -3.94 -12.60
CA ALA A 115 11.54 -4.22 -13.96
C ALA A 115 10.50 -3.62 -14.93
N PRO A 116 10.93 -2.83 -15.91
CA PRO A 116 10.03 -2.25 -16.88
C PRO A 116 9.19 -3.34 -17.53
N HIS A 117 7.89 -3.08 -17.69
CA HIS A 117 6.97 -3.98 -18.38
C HIS A 117 6.22 -3.19 -19.46
N PRO A 118 6.07 -3.73 -20.69
CA PRO A 118 5.43 -3.00 -21.79
C PRO A 118 3.93 -2.74 -21.58
N GLY A 119 3.36 -3.22 -20.49
CA GLY A 119 1.94 -3.10 -20.17
C GLY A 119 1.05 -3.96 -21.08
N PHE A 120 -0.25 -3.90 -20.83
CA PHE A 120 -1.26 -4.69 -21.51
C PHE A 120 -2.24 -3.81 -22.29
N PRO A 121 -2.77 -4.26 -23.43
CA PRO A 121 -3.92 -3.62 -24.05
C PRO A 121 -5.16 -3.83 -23.19
N ILE A 122 -6.14 -2.93 -23.30
CA ILE A 122 -7.37 -2.99 -22.52
C ILE A 122 -8.14 -4.31 -22.72
N GLU A 123 -8.07 -4.88 -23.91
CA GLU A 123 -8.74 -6.13 -24.27
C GLU A 123 -8.24 -7.30 -23.41
N ASP A 124 -6.93 -7.35 -23.11
CA ASP A 124 -6.35 -8.41 -22.29
C ASP A 124 -6.88 -8.38 -20.86
N ILE A 125 -7.20 -7.16 -20.37
CA ILE A 125 -7.77 -6.93 -19.05
C ILE A 125 -9.25 -7.31 -19.01
N LEU A 126 -10.03 -6.81 -20.00
CA LEU A 126 -11.47 -7.05 -20.09
C LEU A 126 -11.78 -8.53 -20.30
N GLU A 127 -11.00 -9.20 -21.14
CA GLU A 127 -11.11 -10.63 -21.41
C GLU A 127 -10.47 -11.52 -20.32
N LYS A 128 -9.81 -10.91 -19.34
CA LYS A 128 -9.11 -11.60 -18.23
C LYS A 128 -8.12 -12.65 -18.74
N LYS A 129 -7.33 -12.29 -19.74
CA LYS A 129 -6.36 -13.22 -20.33
C LYS A 129 -5.37 -13.74 -19.29
N GLU A 130 -5.00 -14.99 -19.41
CA GLU A 130 -4.20 -15.72 -18.41
C GLU A 130 -2.86 -15.01 -18.12
N HIS A 131 -2.18 -14.49 -19.13
CA HIS A 131 -0.90 -13.79 -18.96
C HIS A 131 -1.06 -12.46 -18.18
N PHE A 132 -2.17 -11.73 -18.38
CA PHE A 132 -2.47 -10.55 -17.56
C PHE A 132 -2.78 -10.94 -16.10
N ILE A 133 -3.56 -12.02 -15.92
CA ILE A 133 -3.92 -12.52 -14.60
C ILE A 133 -2.67 -12.97 -13.82
N ALA A 134 -1.74 -13.69 -14.47
CA ALA A 134 -0.49 -14.11 -13.87
C ALA A 134 0.36 -12.91 -13.45
N TYR A 135 0.57 -11.95 -14.35
CA TYR A 135 1.28 -10.72 -14.09
C TYR A 135 0.69 -9.93 -12.90
N ALA A 136 -0.64 -9.77 -12.87
CA ALA A 136 -1.29 -9.05 -11.81
C ALA A 136 -1.10 -9.73 -10.44
N ARG A 137 -1.12 -11.06 -10.38
CA ARG A 137 -0.84 -11.83 -9.16
C ARG A 137 0.61 -11.69 -8.71
N GLU A 138 1.55 -11.81 -9.63
CA GLU A 138 2.99 -11.69 -9.34
C GLU A 138 3.34 -10.29 -8.80
N ASN A 139 2.64 -9.27 -9.26
CA ASN A 139 2.84 -7.89 -8.84
C ASN A 139 1.88 -7.43 -7.73
N GLY A 140 1.27 -8.38 -7.02
CA GLY A 140 0.51 -8.12 -5.79
C GLY A 140 -0.86 -7.50 -6.00
N ALA A 141 -1.35 -7.40 -7.24
CA ALA A 141 -2.74 -7.05 -7.47
C ALA A 141 -3.63 -8.26 -7.19
N PRO A 142 -4.31 -8.35 -6.06
CA PRO A 142 -5.19 -9.47 -5.79
C PRO A 142 -6.38 -9.39 -6.74
N ILE A 143 -6.46 -10.35 -7.66
CA ILE A 143 -7.58 -10.48 -8.58
C ILE A 143 -8.81 -11.03 -7.84
N GLY A 144 -9.11 -10.48 -6.73
CA GLY A 144 -10.21 -10.91 -5.88
C GLY A 144 -10.66 -9.85 -4.90
N GLY A 145 -9.98 -8.75 -4.87
CA GLY A 145 -10.30 -7.65 -4.00
C GLY A 145 -9.09 -6.79 -3.81
N SER A 146 -9.03 -5.66 -4.49
CA SER A 146 -8.03 -4.68 -4.13
C SER A 146 -8.36 -4.18 -2.73
N THR A 147 -7.33 -4.06 -1.95
CA THR A 147 -7.40 -3.66 -0.57
C THR A 147 -8.00 -2.27 -0.38
N ASP A 148 -7.96 -1.45 -1.41
CA ASP A 148 -8.18 -0.01 -1.30
C ASP A 148 -9.40 0.50 -2.05
N VAL A 149 -10.02 -0.33 -2.87
CA VAL A 149 -11.31 0.01 -3.46
C VAL A 149 -12.40 -0.66 -2.65
N GLN A 150 -12.95 0.03 -1.69
CA GLN A 150 -13.97 -0.49 -0.76
C GLN A 150 -15.15 -1.14 -1.50
N GLY A 151 -15.64 -2.24 -0.94
CA GLY A 151 -16.79 -2.99 -1.42
C GLY A 151 -16.54 -4.48 -1.58
N ASP A 152 -17.63 -5.25 -1.65
CA ASP A 152 -17.58 -6.72 -1.69
C ASP A 152 -17.28 -7.30 -3.07
N ALA A 153 -17.41 -6.52 -4.14
CA ALA A 153 -17.12 -7.01 -5.48
C ALA A 153 -15.59 -7.05 -5.72
N PRO A 154 -15.06 -8.14 -6.30
CA PRO A 154 -13.68 -8.22 -6.72
C PRO A 154 -13.34 -7.13 -7.74
N LYS A 155 -12.33 -6.34 -7.46
CA LYS A 155 -11.87 -5.26 -8.31
C LYS A 155 -10.40 -4.96 -8.05
N PHE A 156 -9.74 -4.35 -9.00
CA PHE A 156 -8.37 -3.88 -8.89
C PHE A 156 -8.20 -2.59 -9.69
N LEU A 157 -7.19 -1.85 -9.36
CA LEU A 157 -6.84 -0.65 -10.09
C LEU A 157 -5.78 -0.96 -11.14
N VAL A 158 -5.83 -0.19 -12.21
CA VAL A 158 -4.80 -0.18 -13.24
C VAL A 158 -4.40 1.27 -13.53
N CYS A 159 -3.14 1.47 -13.87
CA CYS A 159 -2.63 2.74 -14.36
C CYS A 159 -2.51 2.66 -15.88
N GLU A 160 -2.98 3.68 -16.58
CA GLU A 160 -2.77 3.82 -18.03
C GLU A 160 -1.51 4.66 -18.27
N SER A 161 -0.60 4.12 -19.07
CA SER A 161 0.59 4.86 -19.51
C SER A 161 0.24 5.84 -20.63
N VAL A 162 1.15 6.77 -20.94
CA VAL A 162 1.02 7.74 -22.04
C VAL A 162 0.89 7.07 -23.42
N HIS A 163 1.22 5.80 -23.53
CA HIS A 163 1.10 4.98 -24.73
C HIS A 163 -0.19 4.15 -24.78
N GLY A 164 -1.16 4.39 -23.87
CA GLY A 164 -2.40 3.63 -23.82
C GLY A 164 -2.24 2.18 -23.39
N ARG A 165 -1.18 1.89 -22.61
CA ARG A 165 -0.94 0.55 -22.06
C ARG A 165 -1.27 0.55 -20.56
N PHE A 166 -1.79 -0.57 -20.07
CA PHE A 166 -2.25 -0.70 -18.71
C PHE A 166 -1.30 -1.53 -17.85
N HIS A 167 -1.08 -1.06 -16.63
CA HIS A 167 -0.22 -1.68 -15.62
C HIS A 167 -0.98 -1.78 -14.30
N VAL A 168 -0.65 -2.73 -13.46
CA VAL A 168 -1.24 -2.87 -12.11
C VAL A 168 -0.64 -1.89 -11.10
N ASP A 169 0.52 -1.33 -11.40
CA ASP A 169 1.19 -0.30 -10.60
C ASP A 169 1.93 0.64 -11.56
N ALA A 170 1.83 1.95 -11.31
CA ALA A 170 2.54 2.97 -12.09
C ALA A 170 4.07 2.76 -12.09
N ALA A 171 4.62 2.24 -10.98
CA ALA A 171 6.04 1.93 -10.88
C ALA A 171 6.52 0.81 -11.81
N LEU A 172 5.59 0.03 -12.40
CA LEU A 172 5.89 -1.03 -13.37
C LEU A 172 5.86 -0.53 -14.82
N SER A 173 5.50 0.73 -15.05
CA SER A 173 5.48 1.32 -16.38
C SER A 173 6.89 1.56 -16.90
N GLU A 174 7.17 1.25 -18.16
CA GLU A 174 8.42 1.61 -18.84
C GLU A 174 8.54 3.09 -19.11
N ALA A 175 7.43 3.77 -19.13
CA ALA A 175 7.36 5.16 -19.53
C ALA A 175 7.08 6.07 -18.35
N GLU A 176 7.56 7.27 -18.51
CA GLU A 176 7.17 8.40 -17.69
C GLU A 176 5.63 8.47 -17.59
N VAL A 177 5.13 8.35 -16.39
CA VAL A 177 3.71 8.52 -16.05
C VAL A 177 3.40 10.01 -15.99
#